data_5049260e2202aa30a2b287bf00adf44d
#
_entry.id   5049260e2202aa30a2b287bf00adf44d
#
_cell.length_a   1.000
_cell.length_b   1.000
_cell.length_c   1.000
_cell.angle_alpha   90.00
_cell.angle_beta   90.00
_cell.angle_gamma   90.00
#
_symmetry.space_group_name_H-M   'P 1'
#
loop_
_entity.id
_entity.type
_entity.pdbx_description
1 polymer ?
#
loop_
_entity_poly.entity_id
_entity_poly.type
_entity_poly.pdbx_seq_one_letter_code
_entity_poly.pdbx_strand_id
1 'polypeptide(L)'
;MTERAGTSPAPTNMFRIGIGHDTHRLAAGRPLILGGVLIESDRGAEGHSDADALAHAIADAILGALCEGDLGVHFPDNDAQWKDSDSLQLLARVYWLAREHGYHLVNADATVLLEHPKLREYIATMRESLAKTLQVDSSCVSVKAKTGEGLDAIGRGEAVTVQAVVLLEQS
;
A
#
# COMPACT_ATOMS: atom_id res chain seq x y z
N MET A 1 27.50 -51.20 -6.49
CA MET A 1 27.45 -49.74 -6.72
C MET A 1 26.11 -49.25 -6.27
N THR A 2 26.05 -48.70 -5.07
CA THR A 2 24.81 -48.14 -4.45
C THR A 2 24.76 -46.66 -4.77
N GLU A 3 23.82 -46.27 -5.65
CA GLU A 3 23.51 -44.87 -5.91
C GLU A 3 22.99 -44.23 -4.61
N ARG A 4 23.70 -43.20 -4.16
CA ARG A 4 23.19 -42.33 -3.09
C ARG A 4 22.05 -41.48 -3.69
N ALA A 5 20.84 -41.75 -3.27
CA ALA A 5 19.72 -40.84 -3.50
C ALA A 5 20.10 -39.48 -2.92
N GLY A 6 20.30 -38.50 -3.80
CA GLY A 6 20.49 -37.12 -3.40
C GLY A 6 19.23 -36.61 -2.74
N THR A 7 19.26 -36.34 -1.45
CA THR A 7 18.20 -35.60 -0.78
C THR A 7 18.20 -34.18 -1.34
N SER A 8 17.15 -33.82 -2.08
CA SER A 8 16.92 -32.40 -2.41
C SER A 8 16.96 -31.59 -1.11
N PRO A 9 17.64 -30.42 -1.09
CA PRO A 9 17.59 -29.56 0.08
C PRO A 9 16.13 -29.22 0.36
N ALA A 10 15.77 -29.20 1.66
CA ALA A 10 14.45 -28.73 2.07
C ALA A 10 14.21 -27.32 1.46
N PRO A 11 12.99 -27.00 1.05
CA PRO A 11 12.70 -25.67 0.54
C PRO A 11 13.09 -24.64 1.60
N THR A 12 14.04 -23.78 1.26
CA THR A 12 14.36 -22.61 2.09
C THR A 12 13.18 -21.65 1.93
N ASN A 13 12.65 -21.12 3.02
CA ASN A 13 11.61 -20.09 2.99
C ASN A 13 12.00 -19.02 1.97
N MET A 14 11.17 -18.82 0.96
CA MET A 14 11.41 -17.78 -0.03
C MET A 14 10.79 -16.48 0.44
N PHE A 15 11.64 -15.46 0.56
CA PHE A 15 11.19 -14.09 0.79
C PHE A 15 11.09 -13.34 -0.54
N ARG A 16 10.11 -12.45 -0.61
CA ARG A 16 9.94 -11.50 -1.72
C ARG A 16 9.79 -10.10 -1.17
N ILE A 17 10.49 -9.17 -1.77
CA ILE A 17 10.37 -7.74 -1.47
C ILE A 17 9.67 -7.05 -2.64
N GLY A 18 8.78 -6.11 -2.33
CA GLY A 18 8.16 -5.23 -3.31
C GLY A 18 8.22 -3.79 -2.87
N ILE A 19 8.27 -2.88 -3.84
CA ILE A 19 8.16 -1.45 -3.65
C ILE A 19 6.94 -0.95 -4.40
N GLY A 20 6.16 -0.05 -3.77
CA GLY A 20 5.04 0.65 -4.39
C GLY A 20 5.20 2.15 -4.22
N HIS A 21 4.65 2.87 -5.17
CA HIS A 21 4.69 4.34 -5.19
C HIS A 21 3.38 4.86 -5.78
N ASP A 22 2.74 5.78 -5.07
CA ASP A 22 1.55 6.44 -5.59
C ASP A 22 1.57 7.94 -5.31
N THR A 23 1.03 8.73 -6.24
CA THR A 23 0.97 10.18 -6.14
C THR A 23 -0.36 10.69 -6.65
N HIS A 24 -1.04 11.47 -5.82
CA HIS A 24 -2.28 12.14 -6.16
C HIS A 24 -2.15 13.66 -6.05
N ARG A 25 -2.80 14.36 -6.98
CA ARG A 25 -3.02 15.80 -6.86
C ARG A 25 -3.97 16.09 -5.70
N LEU A 26 -3.75 17.16 -4.98
CA LEU A 26 -4.66 17.66 -3.95
C LEU A 26 -5.53 18.81 -4.49
N ALA A 27 -6.85 18.69 -4.34
CA ALA A 27 -7.82 19.69 -4.75
C ALA A 27 -8.77 20.07 -3.59
N ALA A 28 -9.25 21.31 -3.61
CA ALA A 28 -10.24 21.78 -2.65
C ALA A 28 -11.58 21.04 -2.82
N GLY A 29 -12.29 20.81 -1.70
CA GLY A 29 -13.61 20.17 -1.71
C GLY A 29 -13.59 18.65 -1.96
N ARG A 30 -12.42 18.02 -1.98
CA ARG A 30 -12.27 16.56 -2.02
C ARG A 30 -11.94 16.03 -0.62
N PRO A 31 -12.39 14.83 -0.26
CA PRO A 31 -11.94 14.18 0.97
C PRO A 31 -10.47 13.79 0.86
N LEU A 32 -9.75 13.84 1.97
CA LEU A 32 -8.41 13.26 2.09
C LEU A 32 -8.53 11.95 2.88
N ILE A 33 -8.32 10.84 2.20
CA ILE A 33 -8.37 9.50 2.79
C ILE A 33 -6.97 8.88 2.68
N LEU A 34 -6.44 8.38 3.79
CA LEU A 34 -5.14 7.69 3.83
C LEU A 34 -5.22 6.47 4.76
N GLY A 35 -4.95 5.28 4.22
CA GLY A 35 -5.07 4.02 4.95
C GLY A 35 -6.50 3.74 5.45
N GLY A 36 -7.51 4.17 4.66
CA GLY A 36 -8.92 4.07 5.00
C GLY A 36 -9.38 5.05 6.09
N VAL A 37 -8.56 6.03 6.47
CA VAL A 37 -8.86 7.02 7.50
C VAL A 37 -9.13 8.36 6.84
N LEU A 38 -10.31 8.94 7.12
CA LEU A 38 -10.65 10.29 6.69
C LEU A 38 -9.86 11.30 7.54
N ILE A 39 -9.06 12.11 6.87
CA ILE A 39 -8.22 13.14 7.47
C ILE A 39 -8.90 14.50 7.33
N GLU A 40 -8.99 15.25 8.43
CA GLU A 40 -9.53 16.61 8.38
C GLU A 40 -8.58 17.52 7.58
N SER A 41 -9.06 18.01 6.43
CA SER A 41 -8.28 18.82 5.50
C SER A 41 -9.21 19.65 4.62
N ASP A 42 -8.76 20.83 4.21
CA ASP A 42 -9.40 21.68 3.21
C ASP A 42 -9.17 21.21 1.77
N ARG A 43 -8.23 20.27 1.58
CA ARG A 43 -7.91 19.64 0.30
C ARG A 43 -7.85 18.13 0.46
N GLY A 44 -8.27 17.42 -0.57
CA GLY A 44 -8.16 15.96 -0.66
C GLY A 44 -7.70 15.48 -2.01
N ALA A 45 -7.43 14.20 -2.10
CA ALA A 45 -6.84 13.58 -3.27
C ALA A 45 -7.84 13.47 -4.44
N GLU A 46 -7.37 13.72 -5.66
CA GLU A 46 -8.10 13.45 -6.90
C GLU A 46 -7.75 12.07 -7.43
N GLY A 47 -8.76 11.26 -7.77
CA GLY A 47 -8.59 9.94 -8.36
C GLY A 47 -9.91 9.30 -8.76
N HIS A 48 -9.85 8.12 -9.36
CA HIS A 48 -11.02 7.34 -9.80
C HIS A 48 -11.71 6.58 -8.67
N SER A 49 -10.94 6.12 -7.67
CA SER A 49 -11.42 5.55 -6.42
C SER A 49 -11.60 6.64 -5.36
N ASP A 50 -11.53 6.29 -4.08
CA ASP A 50 -11.41 7.24 -2.98
C ASP A 50 -10.03 7.92 -2.91
N ALA A 51 -9.11 7.60 -3.85
CA ALA A 51 -7.77 8.16 -4.01
C ALA A 51 -6.88 8.00 -2.75
N ASP A 52 -7.02 6.88 -2.04
CA ASP A 52 -6.17 6.53 -0.90
C ASP A 52 -4.77 6.10 -1.38
N ALA A 53 -3.86 7.07 -1.50
CA ALA A 53 -2.50 6.82 -1.95
C ALA A 53 -1.73 5.84 -1.05
N LEU A 54 -2.07 5.74 0.24
CA LEU A 54 -1.40 4.84 1.16
C LEU A 54 -1.80 3.38 0.91
N ALA A 55 -3.08 3.11 0.71
CA ALA A 55 -3.57 1.78 0.35
C ALA A 55 -3.05 1.35 -1.03
N HIS A 56 -3.04 2.26 -2.02
CA HIS A 56 -2.53 2.00 -3.37
C HIS A 56 -1.05 1.65 -3.38
N ALA A 57 -0.21 2.44 -2.70
CA ALA A 57 1.23 2.16 -2.64
C ALA A 57 1.54 0.81 -1.99
N ILE A 58 0.80 0.41 -0.94
CA ILE A 58 0.98 -0.91 -0.32
C ILE A 58 0.51 -2.03 -1.27
N ALA A 59 -0.62 -1.84 -1.96
CA ALA A 59 -1.11 -2.81 -2.93
C ALA A 59 -0.12 -3.02 -4.08
N ASP A 60 0.42 -1.93 -4.66
CA ASP A 60 1.46 -2.01 -5.70
C ASP A 60 2.74 -2.69 -5.20
N ALA A 61 3.13 -2.44 -3.95
CA ALA A 61 4.27 -3.14 -3.35
C ALA A 61 4.03 -4.66 -3.28
N ILE A 62 2.82 -5.09 -2.92
CA ILE A 62 2.45 -6.52 -2.88
C ILE A 62 2.46 -7.11 -4.29
N LEU A 63 1.83 -6.46 -5.27
CA LEU A 63 1.81 -6.90 -6.67
C LEU A 63 3.22 -6.99 -7.25
N GLY A 64 4.07 -5.99 -6.99
CA GLY A 64 5.46 -5.98 -7.40
C GLY A 64 6.25 -7.16 -6.80
N ALA A 65 6.05 -7.48 -5.50
CA ALA A 65 6.67 -8.63 -4.86
C ALA A 65 6.26 -9.96 -5.51
N LEU A 66 5.02 -10.05 -6.02
CA LEU A 66 4.49 -11.23 -6.72
C LEU A 66 4.91 -11.28 -8.19
N CYS A 67 5.45 -10.20 -8.76
CA CYS A 67 5.68 -10.02 -10.20
C CYS A 67 4.37 -9.99 -11.03
N GLU A 68 3.29 -9.45 -10.47
CA GLU A 68 1.94 -9.40 -11.05
C GLU A 68 1.59 -8.02 -11.64
N GLY A 69 2.58 -7.14 -11.85
CA GLY A 69 2.38 -5.80 -12.38
C GLY A 69 1.98 -4.79 -11.32
N ASP A 70 0.96 -3.99 -11.58
CA ASP A 70 0.47 -2.89 -10.74
C ASP A 70 -1.06 -2.89 -10.60
N LEU A 71 -1.58 -1.95 -9.82
CA LEU A 71 -3.04 -1.80 -9.61
C LEU A 71 -3.78 -1.53 -10.93
N GLY A 72 -3.19 -0.78 -11.86
CA GLY A 72 -3.82 -0.46 -13.14
C GLY A 72 -4.07 -1.68 -14.01
N VAL A 73 -3.24 -2.73 -13.89
CA VAL A 73 -3.45 -4.02 -14.57
C VAL A 73 -4.64 -4.77 -14.00
N HIS A 74 -4.83 -4.77 -12.68
CA HIS A 74 -5.86 -5.54 -11.99
C HIS A 74 -7.20 -4.78 -11.86
N PHE A 75 -7.15 -3.44 -11.78
CA PHE A 75 -8.28 -2.55 -11.56
C PHE A 75 -8.23 -1.36 -12.52
N PRO A 76 -8.47 -1.59 -13.83
CA PRO A 76 -8.34 -0.53 -14.83
C PRO A 76 -9.29 0.65 -14.58
N ASP A 77 -8.80 1.86 -14.70
CA ASP A 77 -9.58 3.10 -14.50
C ASP A 77 -10.75 3.27 -15.48
N ASN A 78 -10.71 2.60 -16.63
CA ASN A 78 -11.78 2.61 -17.61
C ASN A 78 -12.91 1.60 -17.31
N ASP A 79 -12.79 0.78 -16.27
CA ASP A 79 -13.82 -0.16 -15.85
C ASP A 79 -14.71 0.50 -14.77
N ALA A 80 -15.97 0.73 -15.14
CA ALA A 80 -16.96 1.39 -14.28
C ALA A 80 -17.20 0.67 -12.94
N GLN A 81 -16.86 -0.62 -12.83
CA GLN A 81 -17.04 -1.37 -11.59
C GLN A 81 -16.12 -0.87 -10.46
N TRP A 82 -15.00 -0.21 -10.81
CA TRP A 82 -14.02 0.30 -9.84
C TRP A 82 -14.16 1.77 -9.53
N LYS A 83 -15.10 2.45 -10.20
CA LYS A 83 -15.38 3.85 -9.94
C LYS A 83 -15.90 4.03 -8.51
N ASP A 84 -15.32 5.00 -7.80
CA ASP A 84 -15.63 5.31 -6.39
C ASP A 84 -15.41 4.13 -5.43
N SER A 85 -14.58 3.14 -5.82
CA SER A 85 -14.26 1.99 -4.97
C SER A 85 -13.47 2.43 -3.73
N ASP A 86 -13.74 1.75 -2.62
CA ASP A 86 -12.94 1.81 -1.39
C ASP A 86 -11.59 1.12 -1.64
N SER A 87 -10.50 1.87 -1.56
CA SER A 87 -9.14 1.37 -1.82
C SER A 87 -8.69 0.29 -0.83
N LEU A 88 -9.27 0.23 0.37
CA LEU A 88 -9.02 -0.89 1.27
C LEU A 88 -9.59 -2.21 0.74
N GLN A 89 -10.70 -2.18 -0.02
CA GLN A 89 -11.21 -3.38 -0.66
C GLN A 89 -10.29 -3.84 -1.80
N LEU A 90 -9.70 -2.90 -2.55
CA LEU A 90 -8.71 -3.23 -3.57
C LEU A 90 -7.47 -3.85 -2.93
N LEU A 91 -6.95 -3.24 -1.86
CA LEU A 91 -5.84 -3.77 -1.08
C LEU A 91 -6.12 -5.18 -0.53
N ALA A 92 -7.33 -5.41 0.01
CA ALA A 92 -7.72 -6.72 0.50
C ALA A 92 -7.71 -7.79 -0.61
N ARG A 93 -8.17 -7.45 -1.83
CA ARG A 93 -8.14 -8.34 -3.00
C ARG A 93 -6.72 -8.66 -3.44
N VAL A 94 -5.84 -7.65 -3.48
CA VAL A 94 -4.42 -7.83 -3.80
C VAL A 94 -3.74 -8.73 -2.76
N TYR A 95 -4.04 -8.53 -1.48
CA TYR A 95 -3.47 -9.39 -0.44
C TYR A 95 -4.02 -10.82 -0.50
N TRP A 96 -5.29 -10.99 -0.84
CA TRP A 96 -5.86 -12.31 -1.08
C TRP A 96 -5.13 -13.03 -2.23
N LEU A 97 -4.78 -12.34 -3.32
CA LEU A 97 -3.96 -12.89 -4.41
C LEU A 97 -2.59 -13.36 -3.88
N ALA A 98 -1.95 -12.60 -3.00
CA ALA A 98 -0.69 -13.03 -2.38
C ALA A 98 -0.86 -14.32 -1.58
N ARG A 99 -1.96 -14.46 -0.85
CA ARG A 99 -2.30 -15.69 -0.11
C ARG A 99 -2.54 -16.89 -1.04
N GLU A 100 -3.18 -16.68 -2.18
CA GLU A 100 -3.36 -17.74 -3.20
C GLU A 100 -2.03 -18.19 -3.79
N HIS A 101 -1.07 -17.28 -3.96
CA HIS A 101 0.30 -17.61 -4.39
C HIS A 101 1.15 -18.25 -3.26
N GLY A 102 0.56 -18.51 -2.09
CA GLY A 102 1.24 -19.13 -0.95
C GLY A 102 2.15 -18.18 -0.19
N TYR A 103 1.92 -16.87 -0.25
CA TYR A 103 2.69 -15.87 0.48
C TYR A 103 1.86 -15.20 1.58
N HIS A 104 2.53 -14.80 2.64
CA HIS A 104 1.97 -13.96 3.69
C HIS A 104 2.86 -12.74 3.94
N LEU A 105 2.24 -11.67 4.45
CA LEU A 105 2.94 -10.44 4.78
C LEU A 105 3.73 -10.61 6.07
N VAL A 106 5.04 -10.37 6.02
CA VAL A 106 5.92 -10.28 7.19
C VAL A 106 5.85 -8.87 7.77
N ASN A 107 6.06 -7.86 6.92
CA ASN A 107 5.85 -6.45 7.29
C ASN A 107 5.62 -5.57 6.08
N ALA A 108 4.96 -4.43 6.32
CA ALA A 108 4.85 -3.30 5.40
C ALA A 108 5.39 -2.03 6.08
N ASP A 109 6.20 -1.27 5.36
CA ASP A 109 6.72 0.02 5.81
C ASP A 109 6.41 1.09 4.76
N ALA A 110 5.63 2.10 5.14
CA ALA A 110 5.21 3.17 4.24
C ALA A 110 5.64 4.55 4.76
N THR A 111 5.95 5.44 3.82
CA THR A 111 6.22 6.85 4.10
C THR A 111 5.29 7.72 3.27
N VAL A 112 4.47 8.51 3.95
CA VAL A 112 3.57 9.50 3.34
C VAL A 112 4.29 10.85 3.32
N LEU A 113 4.40 11.45 2.13
CA LEU A 113 4.91 12.81 1.94
C LEU A 113 3.71 13.74 1.73
N LEU A 114 3.47 14.60 2.71
CA LEU A 114 2.33 15.54 2.73
C LEU A 114 2.70 16.75 3.57
N GLU A 115 2.56 17.95 2.99
CA GLU A 115 2.91 19.19 3.72
C GLU A 115 1.89 19.49 4.83
N HIS A 116 0.61 19.45 4.48
CA HIS A 116 -0.52 19.70 5.37
C HIS A 116 -1.71 18.80 5.03
N PRO A 117 -2.48 18.34 6.05
CA PRO A 117 -2.29 18.52 7.49
C PRO A 117 -1.19 17.62 8.07
N LYS A 118 -0.82 17.84 9.35
CA LYS A 118 0.12 16.96 10.05
C LYS A 118 -0.57 15.65 10.41
N LEU A 119 0.03 14.52 10.04
CA LEU A 119 -0.60 13.20 10.14
C LEU A 119 -0.35 12.48 11.47
N ARG A 120 0.37 13.08 12.41
CA ARG A 120 0.80 12.42 13.67
C ARG A 120 -0.35 11.74 14.42
N GLU A 121 -1.49 12.41 14.53
CA GLU A 121 -2.64 11.93 15.29
C GLU A 121 -3.38 10.78 14.59
N TYR A 122 -3.24 10.65 13.27
CA TYR A 122 -3.90 9.64 12.46
C TYR A 122 -3.08 8.37 12.26
N ILE A 123 -1.75 8.39 12.52
CA ILE A 123 -0.83 7.28 12.23
C ILE A 123 -1.27 5.97 12.88
N ALA A 124 -1.67 6.00 14.15
CA ALA A 124 -2.09 4.80 14.86
C ALA A 124 -3.34 4.17 14.20
N THR A 125 -4.35 4.99 13.90
CA THR A 125 -5.60 4.55 13.26
C THR A 125 -5.37 4.03 11.84
N MET A 126 -4.51 4.67 11.04
CA MET A 126 -4.10 4.17 9.71
C MET A 126 -3.47 2.78 9.81
N ARG A 127 -2.52 2.59 10.76
CA ARG A 127 -1.86 1.29 10.97
C ARG A 127 -2.85 0.20 11.35
N GLU A 128 -3.77 0.48 12.26
CA GLU A 128 -4.82 -0.46 12.68
C GLU A 128 -5.76 -0.83 11.52
N SER A 129 -6.19 0.16 10.73
CA SER A 129 -7.04 -0.02 9.55
C SER A 129 -6.37 -0.91 8.51
N LEU A 130 -5.12 -0.61 8.15
CA LEU A 130 -4.33 -1.39 7.19
C LEU A 130 -4.05 -2.81 7.70
N ALA A 131 -3.66 -2.96 8.98
CA ALA A 131 -3.40 -4.26 9.58
C ALA A 131 -4.65 -5.15 9.58
N LYS A 132 -5.82 -4.57 9.88
CA LYS A 132 -7.12 -5.26 9.80
C LYS A 132 -7.42 -5.70 8.37
N THR A 133 -7.20 -4.85 7.37
CA THR A 133 -7.42 -5.15 5.96
C THR A 133 -6.50 -6.28 5.49
N LEU A 134 -5.24 -6.24 5.90
CA LEU A 134 -4.21 -7.23 5.58
C LEU A 134 -4.25 -8.46 6.51
N GLN A 135 -5.17 -8.51 7.48
CA GLN A 135 -5.34 -9.62 8.43
C GLN A 135 -4.03 -10.00 9.16
N VAL A 136 -3.26 -8.98 9.56
CA VAL A 136 -2.00 -9.12 10.30
C VAL A 136 -2.04 -8.33 11.60
N ASP A 137 -1.08 -8.57 12.50
CA ASP A 137 -0.91 -7.74 13.69
C ASP A 137 -0.45 -6.32 13.30
N SER A 138 -0.91 -5.30 14.03
CA SER A 138 -0.53 -3.90 13.74
C SER A 138 0.96 -3.61 13.89
N SER A 139 1.72 -4.47 14.57
CA SER A 139 3.18 -4.41 14.63
C SER A 139 3.86 -4.74 13.29
N CYS A 140 3.14 -5.41 12.37
CA CYS A 140 3.63 -5.69 11.01
C CYS A 140 3.48 -4.49 10.06
N VAL A 141 2.78 -3.42 10.47
CA VAL A 141 2.53 -2.25 9.61
C VAL A 141 3.16 -1.00 10.21
N SER A 142 4.07 -0.39 9.47
CA SER A 142 4.69 0.89 9.82
C SER A 142 4.21 1.99 8.86
N VAL A 143 3.80 3.13 9.41
CA VAL A 143 3.45 4.32 8.65
C VAL A 143 4.22 5.51 9.22
N LYS A 144 4.95 6.20 8.37
CA LYS A 144 5.70 7.42 8.69
C LYS A 144 5.15 8.57 7.85
N ALA A 145 5.17 9.78 8.38
CA ALA A 145 4.81 10.99 7.65
C ALA A 145 5.99 11.97 7.60
N LYS A 146 6.19 12.58 6.45
CA LYS A 146 7.19 13.62 6.19
C LYS A 146 6.56 14.78 5.44
N THR A 147 7.12 15.96 5.60
CA THR A 147 6.78 17.14 4.79
C THR A 147 7.73 17.25 3.60
N GLY A 148 7.38 18.07 2.62
CA GLY A 148 8.25 18.49 1.54
C GLY A 148 9.16 19.66 1.92
N GLU A 149 9.12 20.16 3.17
CA GLU A 149 9.87 21.33 3.65
C GLU A 149 9.68 22.57 2.76
N GLY A 150 8.47 22.75 2.22
CA GLY A 150 8.14 23.82 1.27
C GLY A 150 8.66 23.61 -0.16
N LEU A 151 9.34 22.49 -0.44
CA LEU A 151 9.89 22.19 -1.76
C LEU A 151 8.90 21.43 -2.63
N ASP A 152 9.02 21.60 -3.95
CA ASP A 152 8.28 20.94 -5.02
C ASP A 152 6.72 20.99 -4.87
N ALA A 153 6.00 20.11 -5.51
CA ALA A 153 4.53 20.03 -5.45
C ALA A 153 4.00 19.62 -4.07
N ILE A 154 4.77 18.80 -3.34
CA ILE A 154 4.40 18.37 -2.00
C ILE A 154 4.50 19.54 -1.04
N GLY A 155 5.64 20.25 -1.03
CA GLY A 155 5.86 21.40 -0.17
C GLY A 155 4.92 22.58 -0.44
N ARG A 156 4.38 22.68 -1.68
CA ARG A 156 3.33 23.66 -2.01
C ARG A 156 1.91 23.19 -1.66
N GLY A 157 1.75 21.98 -1.11
CA GLY A 157 0.45 21.42 -0.78
C GLY A 157 -0.42 21.10 -2.01
N GLU A 158 0.21 20.78 -3.14
CA GLU A 158 -0.44 20.47 -4.41
C GLU A 158 -0.55 18.95 -4.64
N ALA A 159 0.19 18.14 -3.90
CA ALA A 159 0.22 16.69 -4.04
C ALA A 159 0.44 15.99 -2.68
N VAL A 160 -0.02 14.74 -2.62
CA VAL A 160 0.39 13.73 -1.66
C VAL A 160 1.11 12.62 -2.41
N THR A 161 2.21 12.14 -1.84
CA THR A 161 2.99 11.03 -2.41
C THR A 161 3.23 9.99 -1.33
N VAL A 162 3.13 8.71 -1.67
CA VAL A 162 3.43 7.61 -0.77
C VAL A 162 4.43 6.66 -1.41
N GLN A 163 5.38 6.21 -0.62
CA GLN A 163 6.26 5.10 -0.94
C GLN A 163 6.05 3.99 0.08
N ALA A 164 5.92 2.76 -0.37
CA ALA A 164 5.77 1.60 0.47
C ALA A 164 6.75 0.50 0.08
N VAL A 165 7.21 -0.25 1.06
CA VAL A 165 7.98 -1.48 0.88
C VAL A 165 7.28 -2.58 1.65
N VAL A 166 7.16 -3.76 1.06
CA VAL A 166 6.64 -4.95 1.72
C VAL A 166 7.66 -6.08 1.68
N LEU A 167 7.64 -6.89 2.72
CA LEU A 167 8.31 -8.19 2.76
C LEU A 167 7.24 -9.27 2.85
N LEU A 168 7.25 -10.18 1.90
CA LEU A 168 6.42 -11.38 1.88
C LEU A 168 7.28 -12.61 2.15
N GLU A 169 6.72 -13.60 2.83
CA GLU A 169 7.33 -14.90 3.08
C GLU A 169 6.41 -15.99 2.54
N GLN A 170 7.01 -17.00 1.93
CA GLN A 170 6.27 -18.17 1.44
C GLN A 170 5.81 -19.03 2.62
N SER A 171 4.54 -19.41 2.64
CA SER A 171 3.89 -20.22 3.68
C SER A 171 4.31 -21.68 3.63
#